data_577b0421983fd5178faa36b46e97fdf5
#
_entry.id   577b0421983fd5178faa36b46e97fdf5
#
_cell.length_a   1.000
_cell.length_b   1.000
_cell.length_c   1.000
_cell.angle_alpha   90.00
_cell.angle_beta   90.00
_cell.angle_gamma   90.00
#
_symmetry.space_group_name_H-M   'P 1'
#
loop_
_entity.id
_entity.type
_entity.pdbx_description
1 polymer ?
#
loop_
_entity_poly.entity_id
_entity_poly.type
_entity_poly.pdbx_seq_one_letter_code
_entity_poly.pdbx_strand_id
1 'polypeptide(L)'
;MTARIVKWIGAATAVISLILGARQLIAIATDRAQRSRESAEFTALARQQASRNEFADAWRSLDRAEERSRTDATDAARLDVAFGWLEEGRPGPDQPFSRITDAVVPALDRALLNPQHPRRADTLAHMGWATFLKSRETGTGDPASLYKQALEIDPHNVYANAMLAHWLMWRGEPLSVARPYFDAAMSSGKQRPFVRTLQMAAVRNRSDDAADAEFIRIVNSMRQQNEPLDERSARAAHAVFERRYGPRPRVPDAAIDLSLSDQLATFTWLAGMPGVSGRAEVNDAVVATLNSRMHR
;
A
#
# COMPACT_ATOMS: atom_id res chain seq x y z
N MET A 1 -80.49 11.91 -14.82
CA MET A 1 -79.43 11.82 -15.84
C MET A 1 -78.10 12.31 -15.32
N THR A 2 -78.02 13.30 -14.46
CA THR A 2 -76.84 13.96 -13.90
C THR A 2 -75.93 13.05 -13.03
N ALA A 3 -76.45 12.20 -12.17
CA ALA A 3 -75.70 11.34 -11.27
C ALA A 3 -74.88 10.26 -12.00
N ARG A 4 -75.27 9.76 -13.16
CA ARG A 4 -74.47 8.81 -13.96
C ARG A 4 -73.26 9.49 -14.65
N ILE A 5 -73.48 10.72 -15.14
CA ILE A 5 -72.36 11.49 -15.79
C ILE A 5 -71.27 11.81 -14.79
N VAL A 6 -71.62 12.23 -13.57
CA VAL A 6 -70.64 12.53 -12.51
C VAL A 6 -69.82 11.29 -12.12
N LYS A 7 -70.44 10.11 -12.01
CA LYS A 7 -69.72 8.84 -11.77
C LYS A 7 -68.73 8.48 -12.88
N TRP A 8 -69.10 8.69 -14.15
CA TRP A 8 -68.22 8.42 -15.28
C TRP A 8 -67.03 9.40 -15.37
N ILE A 9 -67.24 10.69 -15.05
CA ILE A 9 -66.17 11.67 -14.99
C ILE A 9 -65.18 11.31 -13.85
N GLY A 10 -65.68 10.94 -12.68
CA GLY A 10 -64.84 10.53 -11.56
C GLY A 10 -64.01 9.26 -11.87
N ALA A 11 -64.61 8.26 -12.52
CA ALA A 11 -63.88 7.07 -12.94
C ALA A 11 -62.82 7.37 -14.01
N ALA A 12 -63.11 8.21 -15.01
CA ALA A 12 -62.16 8.59 -16.03
C ALA A 12 -60.97 9.38 -15.43
N THR A 13 -61.24 10.29 -14.49
CA THR A 13 -60.17 11.06 -13.79
C THR A 13 -59.28 10.12 -12.97
N ALA A 14 -59.86 9.11 -12.26
CA ALA A 14 -59.07 8.14 -11.50
C ALA A 14 -58.17 7.28 -12.42
N VAL A 15 -58.68 6.85 -13.56
CA VAL A 15 -57.90 6.07 -14.53
C VAL A 15 -56.75 6.90 -15.13
N ILE A 16 -57.00 8.16 -15.49
CA ILE A 16 -55.98 9.07 -16.02
C ILE A 16 -54.93 9.30 -14.96
N SER A 17 -55.29 9.57 -13.72
CA SER A 17 -54.35 9.77 -12.60
C SER A 17 -53.50 8.53 -12.34
N LEU A 18 -54.09 7.30 -12.45
CA LEU A 18 -53.38 6.04 -12.31
C LEU A 18 -52.34 5.84 -13.44
N ILE A 19 -52.72 6.16 -14.69
CA ILE A 19 -51.79 6.06 -15.84
C ILE A 19 -50.67 7.05 -15.74
N LEU A 20 -50.92 8.30 -15.34
CA LEU A 20 -49.90 9.31 -15.13
C LEU A 20 -48.96 8.94 -14.01
N GLY A 21 -49.51 8.44 -12.88
CA GLY A 21 -48.69 7.93 -11.75
C GLY A 21 -47.80 6.76 -12.16
N ALA A 22 -48.33 5.79 -12.90
CA ALA A 22 -47.57 4.66 -13.41
C ALA A 22 -46.45 5.09 -14.36
N ARG A 23 -46.72 6.01 -15.30
CA ARG A 23 -45.71 6.58 -16.19
C ARG A 23 -44.60 7.30 -15.44
N GLN A 24 -44.94 8.07 -14.40
CA GLN A 24 -43.98 8.76 -13.56
C GLN A 24 -43.06 7.79 -12.78
N LEU A 25 -43.65 6.72 -12.22
CA LEU A 25 -42.89 5.66 -11.52
C LEU A 25 -41.95 4.91 -12.48
N ILE A 26 -42.41 4.60 -13.70
CA ILE A 26 -41.57 3.98 -14.73
C ILE A 26 -40.41 4.93 -15.11
N ALA A 27 -40.70 6.20 -15.31
CA ALA A 27 -39.65 7.18 -15.64
C ALA A 27 -38.61 7.32 -14.53
N ILE A 28 -39.02 7.35 -13.26
CA ILE A 28 -38.13 7.38 -12.10
C ILE A 28 -37.28 6.09 -12.02
N ALA A 29 -37.90 4.93 -12.23
CA ALA A 29 -37.22 3.65 -12.20
C ALA A 29 -36.17 3.51 -13.32
N THR A 30 -36.52 3.95 -14.54
CA THR A 30 -35.60 3.94 -15.68
C THR A 30 -34.44 4.91 -15.49
N ASP A 31 -34.68 6.13 -15.00
CA ASP A 31 -33.63 7.12 -14.68
C ASP A 31 -32.69 6.57 -13.59
N ARG A 32 -33.24 5.98 -12.52
CA ARG A 32 -32.44 5.36 -11.46
C ARG A 32 -31.59 4.20 -11.99
N ALA A 33 -32.14 3.35 -12.84
CA ALA A 33 -31.43 2.24 -13.44
C ALA A 33 -30.30 2.73 -14.37
N GLN A 34 -30.55 3.80 -15.12
CA GLN A 34 -29.52 4.41 -15.97
C GLN A 34 -28.38 5.01 -15.13
N ARG A 35 -28.69 5.80 -14.11
CA ARG A 35 -27.68 6.35 -13.20
C ARG A 35 -26.83 5.27 -12.53
N SER A 36 -27.46 4.16 -12.12
CA SER A 36 -26.74 3.03 -11.53
C SER A 36 -25.78 2.37 -12.52
N ARG A 37 -26.16 2.24 -13.80
CA ARG A 37 -25.28 1.73 -14.87
C ARG A 37 -24.10 2.66 -15.11
N GLU A 38 -24.35 3.95 -15.28
CA GLU A 38 -23.31 4.96 -15.47
C GLU A 38 -22.32 4.97 -14.27
N SER A 39 -22.83 4.87 -13.04
CA SER A 39 -21.98 4.74 -11.84
C SER A 39 -21.10 3.49 -11.88
N ALA A 40 -21.66 2.35 -12.31
CA ALA A 40 -20.90 1.11 -12.43
C ALA A 40 -19.79 1.21 -13.50
N GLU A 41 -20.06 1.88 -14.63
CA GLU A 41 -19.10 2.13 -15.70
C GLU A 41 -17.93 3.00 -15.22
N PHE A 42 -18.20 4.11 -14.52
CA PHE A 42 -17.17 4.96 -13.94
C PHE A 42 -16.38 4.23 -12.84
N THR A 43 -17.04 3.37 -12.06
CA THR A 43 -16.36 2.54 -11.04
C THR A 43 -15.40 1.52 -11.68
N ALA A 44 -15.81 0.90 -12.80
CA ALA A 44 -14.96 0.00 -13.56
C ALA A 44 -13.76 0.73 -14.18
N LEU A 45 -13.99 1.92 -14.76
CA LEU A 45 -12.93 2.78 -15.30
C LEU A 45 -11.93 3.15 -14.20
N ALA A 46 -12.39 3.53 -13.02
CA ALA A 46 -11.52 3.86 -11.89
C ALA A 46 -10.62 2.68 -11.49
N ARG A 47 -11.15 1.47 -11.42
CA ARG A 47 -10.34 0.26 -11.15
C ARG A 47 -9.29 0.01 -12.22
N GLN A 48 -9.64 0.22 -13.50
CA GLN A 48 -8.69 0.10 -14.60
C GLN A 48 -7.58 1.15 -14.52
N GLN A 49 -7.90 2.40 -14.20
CA GLN A 49 -6.92 3.47 -14.00
C GLN A 49 -6.01 3.18 -12.80
N ALA A 50 -6.58 2.75 -11.67
CA ALA A 50 -5.81 2.38 -10.49
C ALA A 50 -4.83 1.23 -10.77
N SER A 51 -5.20 0.23 -11.58
CA SER A 51 -4.29 -0.86 -11.98
C SER A 51 -3.10 -0.41 -12.82
N ARG A 52 -3.15 0.82 -13.34
CA ARG A 52 -2.05 1.48 -14.07
C ARG A 52 -1.33 2.53 -13.23
N ASN A 53 -1.63 2.59 -11.93
CA ASN A 53 -1.15 3.63 -11.00
C ASN A 53 -1.59 5.06 -11.37
N GLU A 54 -2.64 5.22 -12.17
CA GLU A 54 -3.26 6.49 -12.55
C GLU A 54 -4.28 6.93 -11.47
N PHE A 55 -3.82 7.03 -10.21
CA PHE A 55 -4.71 7.17 -9.04
C PHE A 55 -5.52 8.47 -9.03
N ALA A 56 -4.94 9.58 -9.49
CA ALA A 56 -5.66 10.84 -9.54
C ALA A 56 -6.81 10.81 -10.57
N ASP A 57 -6.64 10.09 -11.69
CA ASP A 57 -7.69 9.88 -12.68
C ASP A 57 -8.74 8.91 -12.16
N ALA A 58 -8.31 7.82 -11.50
CA ALA A 58 -9.19 6.87 -10.84
C ALA A 58 -10.08 7.57 -9.80
N TRP A 59 -9.50 8.48 -9.02
CA TRP A 59 -10.23 9.27 -8.03
C TRP A 59 -11.32 10.13 -8.68
N ARG A 60 -10.98 10.86 -9.75
CA ARG A 60 -11.96 11.67 -10.51
C ARG A 60 -13.08 10.81 -11.13
N SER A 61 -12.75 9.60 -11.59
CA SER A 61 -13.76 8.67 -12.10
C SER A 61 -14.71 8.21 -11.00
N LEU A 62 -14.22 8.00 -9.77
CA LEU A 62 -15.07 7.68 -8.62
C LEU A 62 -15.93 8.86 -8.17
N ASP A 63 -15.45 10.10 -8.28
CA ASP A 63 -16.29 11.28 -8.02
C ASP A 63 -17.49 11.31 -8.98
N ARG A 64 -17.26 11.07 -10.28
CA ARG A 64 -18.33 10.95 -11.27
C ARG A 64 -19.28 9.79 -10.99
N ALA A 65 -18.76 8.65 -10.53
CA ALA A 65 -19.59 7.51 -10.13
C ALA A 65 -20.53 7.89 -8.97
N GLU A 66 -20.03 8.55 -7.94
CA GLU A 66 -20.84 9.01 -6.79
C GLU A 66 -21.89 10.06 -7.19
N GLU A 67 -21.57 10.98 -8.09
CA GLU A 67 -22.53 11.96 -8.62
C GLU A 67 -23.71 11.28 -9.31
N ARG A 68 -23.51 10.14 -9.95
CA ARG A 68 -24.56 9.37 -10.61
C ARG A 68 -25.37 8.52 -9.62
N SER A 69 -24.69 7.68 -8.87
CA SER A 69 -25.31 6.84 -7.85
C SER A 69 -24.24 6.29 -6.91
N ARG A 70 -24.33 6.63 -5.64
CA ARG A 70 -23.48 6.03 -4.64
C ARG A 70 -23.96 4.62 -4.31
N THR A 71 -23.04 3.65 -4.37
CA THR A 71 -23.29 2.24 -4.08
C THR A 71 -22.17 1.67 -3.21
N ASP A 72 -22.44 0.53 -2.55
CA ASP A 72 -21.41 -0.19 -1.79
C ASP A 72 -20.21 -0.56 -2.67
N ALA A 73 -20.45 -0.88 -3.95
CA ALA A 73 -19.38 -1.17 -4.90
C ALA A 73 -18.50 0.04 -5.21
N THR A 74 -19.08 1.24 -5.27
CA THR A 74 -18.37 2.50 -5.45
C THR A 74 -17.56 2.85 -4.19
N ASP A 75 -18.16 2.68 -3.00
CA ASP A 75 -17.47 2.90 -1.73
C ASP A 75 -16.29 1.93 -1.54
N ALA A 76 -16.48 0.65 -1.86
CA ALA A 76 -15.40 -0.33 -1.82
C ALA A 76 -14.26 0.02 -2.80
N ALA A 77 -14.60 0.40 -4.04
CA ALA A 77 -13.60 0.81 -5.03
C ALA A 77 -12.85 2.09 -4.58
N ARG A 78 -13.54 3.02 -3.92
CA ARG A 78 -12.92 4.24 -3.38
C ARG A 78 -11.87 3.92 -2.31
N LEU A 79 -12.14 2.95 -1.43
CA LEU A 79 -11.15 2.48 -0.46
C LEU A 79 -9.98 1.78 -1.14
N ASP A 80 -10.21 0.95 -2.15
CA ASP A 80 -9.14 0.29 -2.90
C ASP A 80 -8.21 1.31 -3.57
N VAL A 81 -8.79 2.32 -4.22
CA VAL A 81 -8.02 3.41 -4.85
C VAL A 81 -7.29 4.25 -3.80
N ALA A 82 -7.93 4.56 -2.66
CA ALA A 82 -7.30 5.30 -1.57
C ALA A 82 -6.08 4.57 -1.00
N PHE A 83 -6.20 3.28 -0.76
CA PHE A 83 -5.10 2.45 -0.26
C PHE A 83 -3.96 2.39 -1.26
N GLY A 84 -4.25 2.03 -2.51
CA GLY A 84 -3.23 1.99 -3.56
C GLY A 84 -2.53 3.33 -3.77
N TRP A 85 -3.26 4.44 -3.71
CA TRP A 85 -2.69 5.77 -3.86
C TRP A 85 -1.75 6.15 -2.70
N LEU A 86 -2.09 5.75 -1.47
CA LEU A 86 -1.23 5.93 -0.30
C LEU A 86 0.01 5.02 -0.33
N GLU A 87 -0.10 3.80 -0.86
CA GLU A 87 0.98 2.82 -0.93
C GLU A 87 1.98 3.13 -2.06
N GLU A 88 1.47 3.44 -3.25
CA GLU A 88 2.24 3.56 -4.49
C GLU A 88 2.43 5.00 -4.96
N GLY A 89 1.66 5.95 -4.39
CA GLY A 89 1.74 7.36 -4.77
C GLY A 89 3.14 7.93 -4.55
N ARG A 90 3.70 8.51 -5.61
CA ARG A 90 5.01 9.16 -5.57
C ARG A 90 4.82 10.65 -5.45
N PRO A 91 5.39 11.32 -4.43
CA PRO A 91 5.35 12.76 -4.38
C PRO A 91 6.22 13.35 -5.49
N GLY A 92 5.75 14.45 -6.05
CA GLY A 92 6.46 15.23 -7.04
C GLY A 92 6.28 16.72 -6.77
N PRO A 93 6.93 17.61 -7.55
CA PRO A 93 6.79 19.06 -7.37
C PRO A 93 5.33 19.54 -7.36
N ASP A 94 4.50 18.92 -8.20
CA ASP A 94 3.09 19.30 -8.38
C ASP A 94 2.13 18.44 -7.55
N GLN A 95 2.63 17.43 -6.86
CA GLN A 95 1.81 16.48 -6.10
C GLN A 95 2.49 16.10 -4.76
N PRO A 96 2.47 17.01 -3.77
CA PRO A 96 2.96 16.69 -2.44
C PRO A 96 2.10 15.61 -1.77
N PHE A 97 2.63 14.97 -0.74
CA PHE A 97 1.87 13.99 0.04
C PHE A 97 0.59 14.57 0.65
N SER A 98 0.63 15.84 1.08
CA SER A 98 -0.54 16.54 1.60
C SER A 98 -1.70 16.53 0.60
N ARG A 99 -1.45 16.72 -0.68
CA ARG A 99 -2.49 16.67 -1.72
C ARG A 99 -3.14 15.29 -1.83
N ILE A 100 -2.34 14.22 -1.73
CA ILE A 100 -2.85 12.84 -1.73
C ILE A 100 -3.67 12.59 -0.47
N THR A 101 -3.10 12.90 0.70
CA THR A 101 -3.76 12.66 1.98
C THR A 101 -5.05 13.47 2.13
N ASP A 102 -5.07 14.74 1.72
CA ASP A 102 -6.27 15.58 1.79
C ASP A 102 -7.39 15.06 0.86
N ALA A 103 -7.04 14.41 -0.24
CA ALA A 103 -8.03 13.76 -1.11
C ALA A 103 -8.61 12.48 -0.49
N VAL A 104 -7.77 11.61 0.10
CA VAL A 104 -8.19 10.26 0.50
C VAL A 104 -8.73 10.18 1.94
N VAL A 105 -8.22 11.01 2.87
CA VAL A 105 -8.61 10.98 4.29
C VAL A 105 -10.12 11.06 4.51
N PRO A 106 -10.89 11.93 3.82
CA PRO A 106 -12.35 11.97 3.99
C PRO A 106 -13.05 10.65 3.67
N ALA A 107 -12.52 9.85 2.72
CA ALA A 107 -13.09 8.55 2.40
C ALA A 107 -12.75 7.49 3.47
N LEU A 108 -11.53 7.55 4.02
CA LEU A 108 -11.12 6.69 5.14
C LEU A 108 -11.94 7.00 6.39
N ASP A 109 -12.11 8.28 6.74
CA ASP A 109 -12.94 8.72 7.87
C ASP A 109 -14.36 8.20 7.74
N ARG A 110 -14.94 8.33 6.55
CA ARG A 110 -16.30 7.84 6.27
C ARG A 110 -16.44 6.34 6.49
N ALA A 111 -15.47 5.55 6.05
CA ALA A 111 -15.48 4.11 6.28
C ALA A 111 -15.36 3.77 7.78
N LEU A 112 -14.62 4.55 8.55
CA LEU A 112 -14.45 4.38 10.00
C LEU A 112 -15.71 4.75 10.81
N LEU A 113 -16.66 5.50 10.23
CA LEU A 113 -17.95 5.76 10.89
C LEU A 113 -18.76 4.48 11.13
N ASN A 114 -18.53 3.43 10.31
CA ASN A 114 -19.12 2.13 10.56
C ASN A 114 -18.20 1.26 11.43
N PRO A 115 -18.53 1.02 12.72
CA PRO A 115 -17.72 0.20 13.62
C PRO A 115 -17.56 -1.25 13.14
N GLN A 116 -18.50 -1.74 12.36
CA GLN A 116 -18.53 -3.11 11.81
C GLN A 116 -18.02 -3.19 10.37
N HIS A 117 -17.34 -2.15 9.88
CA HIS A 117 -16.80 -2.17 8.52
C HIS A 117 -15.79 -3.31 8.37
N PRO A 118 -15.94 -4.20 7.36
CA PRO A 118 -15.13 -5.42 7.24
C PRO A 118 -13.62 -5.14 7.04
N ARG A 119 -13.28 -3.95 6.55
CA ARG A 119 -11.89 -3.52 6.35
C ARG A 119 -11.44 -2.45 7.37
N ARG A 120 -12.04 -2.45 8.56
CA ARG A 120 -11.77 -1.42 9.57
C ARG A 120 -10.30 -1.39 9.98
N ALA A 121 -9.67 -2.54 10.18
CA ALA A 121 -8.24 -2.61 10.52
C ALA A 121 -7.36 -2.06 9.39
N ASP A 122 -7.61 -2.44 8.14
CA ASP A 122 -6.91 -1.89 6.98
C ASP A 122 -7.09 -0.37 6.89
N THR A 123 -8.31 0.12 7.10
CA THR A 123 -8.62 1.55 7.02
C THR A 123 -7.89 2.35 8.10
N LEU A 124 -7.83 1.84 9.34
CA LEU A 124 -7.05 2.45 10.42
C LEU A 124 -5.55 2.46 10.11
N ALA A 125 -5.02 1.37 9.58
CA ALA A 125 -3.62 1.31 9.15
C ALA A 125 -3.30 2.37 8.08
N HIS A 126 -4.14 2.48 7.06
CA HIS A 126 -3.94 3.48 5.99
C HIS A 126 -4.20 4.92 6.46
N MET A 127 -5.09 5.13 7.43
CA MET A 127 -5.23 6.43 8.08
C MET A 127 -3.94 6.81 8.83
N GLY A 128 -3.34 5.85 9.53
CA GLY A 128 -2.02 6.02 10.16
C GLY A 128 -0.95 6.33 9.11
N TRP A 129 -0.96 5.64 7.98
CA TRP A 129 -0.01 5.89 6.89
C TRP A 129 -0.19 7.28 6.28
N ALA A 130 -1.42 7.72 6.06
CA ALA A 130 -1.71 9.09 5.61
C ALA A 130 -1.18 10.13 6.62
N THR A 131 -1.38 9.89 7.93
CA THR A 131 -0.84 10.74 9.00
C THR A 131 0.70 10.79 8.95
N PHE A 132 1.37 9.64 8.77
CA PHE A 132 2.82 9.57 8.60
C PHE A 132 3.30 10.35 7.37
N LEU A 133 2.69 10.14 6.22
CA LEU A 133 3.08 10.82 4.97
C LEU A 133 2.92 12.34 5.10
N LYS A 134 1.83 12.80 5.68
CA LYS A 134 1.60 14.23 5.95
C LYS A 134 2.60 14.78 6.96
N SER A 135 2.97 14.01 7.99
CA SER A 135 3.94 14.44 9.01
C SER A 135 5.34 14.65 8.43
N ARG A 136 5.70 13.97 7.34
CA ARG A 136 6.99 14.19 6.65
C ARG A 136 7.12 15.58 6.04
N GLU A 137 6.00 16.22 5.72
CA GLU A 137 5.97 17.59 5.18
C GLU A 137 5.76 18.64 6.27
N THR A 138 4.94 18.31 7.28
CA THR A 138 4.55 19.27 8.32
C THR A 138 5.37 19.17 9.59
N GLY A 139 6.11 18.09 9.79
CA GLY A 139 6.83 17.78 11.03
C GLY A 139 5.92 17.39 12.20
N THR A 140 4.60 17.26 11.99
CA THR A 140 3.60 17.00 13.04
C THR A 140 2.75 15.78 12.71
N GLY A 141 2.35 15.02 13.74
CA GLY A 141 1.48 13.85 13.64
C GLY A 141 2.16 12.58 14.15
N ASP A 142 1.41 11.79 14.92
CA ASP A 142 1.84 10.47 15.40
C ASP A 142 0.86 9.39 14.93
N PRO A 143 1.26 8.54 13.98
CA PRO A 143 0.42 7.48 13.43
C PRO A 143 0.32 6.25 14.34
N ALA A 144 1.17 6.13 15.39
CA ALA A 144 1.32 4.92 16.18
C ALA A 144 0.02 4.45 16.84
N SER A 145 -0.81 5.38 17.31
CA SER A 145 -2.11 5.06 17.92
C SER A 145 -3.06 4.38 16.94
N LEU A 146 -3.07 4.81 15.68
CA LEU A 146 -3.92 4.24 14.62
C LEU A 146 -3.46 2.83 14.23
N TYR A 147 -2.15 2.59 14.15
CA TYR A 147 -1.61 1.26 13.90
C TYR A 147 -1.92 0.30 15.05
N LYS A 148 -1.80 0.75 16.30
CA LYS A 148 -2.15 -0.06 17.48
C LYS A 148 -3.63 -0.42 17.49
N GLN A 149 -4.52 0.54 17.24
CA GLN A 149 -5.96 0.27 17.11
C GLN A 149 -6.27 -0.75 16.00
N ALA A 150 -5.56 -0.68 14.86
CA ALA A 150 -5.71 -1.67 13.79
C ALA A 150 -5.29 -3.07 14.27
N LEU A 151 -4.18 -3.17 15.02
CA LEU A 151 -3.68 -4.43 15.58
C LEU A 151 -4.52 -4.98 16.74
N GLU A 152 -5.24 -4.13 17.47
CA GLU A 152 -6.24 -4.55 18.46
C GLU A 152 -7.44 -5.25 17.78
N ILE A 153 -7.81 -4.83 16.56
CA ILE A 153 -8.88 -5.45 15.77
C ILE A 153 -8.39 -6.71 15.08
N ASP A 154 -7.22 -6.65 14.44
CA ASP A 154 -6.59 -7.75 13.72
C ASP A 154 -5.08 -7.76 13.99
N PRO A 155 -4.60 -8.57 14.95
CA PRO A 155 -3.17 -8.68 15.28
C PRO A 155 -2.29 -9.15 14.11
N HIS A 156 -2.88 -9.78 13.09
CA HIS A 156 -2.19 -10.25 11.88
C HIS A 156 -2.36 -9.30 10.69
N ASN A 157 -2.90 -8.11 10.91
CA ASN A 157 -3.07 -7.13 9.84
C ASN A 157 -1.73 -6.77 9.21
N VAL A 158 -1.60 -7.05 7.92
CA VAL A 158 -0.35 -6.89 7.16
C VAL A 158 0.09 -5.44 7.12
N TYR A 159 -0.85 -4.55 6.85
CA TYR A 159 -0.59 -3.12 6.71
C TYR A 159 -0.17 -2.50 8.04
N ALA A 160 -0.95 -2.75 9.09
CA ALA A 160 -0.66 -2.20 10.41
C ALA A 160 0.70 -2.67 10.94
N ASN A 161 1.02 -3.96 10.79
CA ASN A 161 2.32 -4.50 11.17
C ASN A 161 3.46 -3.85 10.35
N ALA A 162 3.38 -3.83 9.02
CA ALA A 162 4.44 -3.30 8.17
C ALA A 162 4.65 -1.78 8.37
N MET A 163 3.56 -1.01 8.45
CA MET A 163 3.60 0.43 8.62
C MET A 163 4.08 0.84 10.02
N LEU A 164 3.66 0.11 11.08
CA LEU A 164 4.17 0.33 12.44
C LEU A 164 5.67 0.04 12.52
N ALA A 165 6.13 -1.07 11.95
CA ALA A 165 7.55 -1.40 11.90
C ALA A 165 8.36 -0.30 11.20
N HIS A 166 7.88 0.16 10.05
CA HIS A 166 8.50 1.27 9.32
C HIS A 166 8.56 2.56 10.14
N TRP A 167 7.45 2.90 10.83
CA TRP A 167 7.37 4.06 11.71
C TRP A 167 8.34 3.99 12.89
N LEU A 168 8.43 2.84 13.56
CA LEU A 168 9.37 2.61 14.66
C LEU A 168 10.82 2.85 14.20
N MET A 169 11.20 2.29 13.05
CA MET A 169 12.52 2.52 12.45
C MET A 169 12.75 3.99 12.08
N TRP A 170 11.73 4.66 11.55
CA TRP A 170 11.79 6.10 11.26
C TRP A 170 12.02 6.94 12.51
N ARG A 171 11.41 6.57 13.63
CA ARG A 171 11.59 7.19 14.95
C ARG A 171 12.98 6.92 15.57
N GLY A 172 13.79 6.07 14.97
CA GLY A 172 15.10 5.70 15.48
C GLY A 172 15.07 4.53 16.46
N GLU A 173 13.94 3.85 16.63
CA GLU A 173 13.86 2.66 17.47
C GLU A 173 14.83 1.58 16.97
N PRO A 174 15.36 0.74 17.87
CA PRO A 174 16.22 -0.36 17.49
C PRO A 174 15.50 -1.34 16.56
N LEU A 175 16.25 -1.95 15.63
CA LEU A 175 15.71 -2.95 14.72
C LEU A 175 15.05 -4.11 15.45
N SER A 176 15.56 -4.52 16.61
CA SER A 176 14.97 -5.59 17.45
C SER A 176 13.53 -5.31 17.86
N VAL A 177 13.13 -4.04 17.93
CA VAL A 177 11.74 -3.62 18.24
C VAL A 177 10.86 -3.67 17.00
N ALA A 178 11.38 -3.33 15.83
CA ALA A 178 10.62 -3.26 14.58
C ALA A 178 10.51 -4.62 13.86
N ARG A 179 11.54 -5.47 13.96
CA ARG A 179 11.63 -6.76 13.26
C ARG A 179 10.41 -7.67 13.50
N PRO A 180 9.91 -7.89 14.72
CA PRO A 180 8.77 -8.77 14.94
C PRO A 180 7.53 -8.37 14.15
N TYR A 181 7.29 -7.08 13.95
CA TYR A 181 6.18 -6.57 13.17
C TYR A 181 6.39 -6.82 11.65
N PHE A 182 7.60 -6.61 11.14
CA PHE A 182 7.89 -6.97 9.74
C PHE A 182 7.76 -8.48 9.51
N ASP A 183 8.24 -9.30 10.42
CA ASP A 183 8.14 -10.75 10.33
C ASP A 183 6.67 -11.20 10.38
N ALA A 184 5.83 -10.59 11.23
CA ALA A 184 4.40 -10.82 11.26
C ALA A 184 3.72 -10.45 9.93
N ALA A 185 4.05 -9.29 9.36
CA ALA A 185 3.52 -8.87 8.06
C ALA A 185 3.94 -9.83 6.93
N MET A 186 5.20 -10.28 6.92
CA MET A 186 5.73 -11.18 5.91
C MET A 186 5.21 -12.62 6.02
N SER A 187 4.83 -13.08 7.22
CA SER A 187 4.36 -14.44 7.46
C SER A 187 3.05 -14.75 6.72
N SER A 188 2.21 -13.74 6.50
CA SER A 188 0.94 -13.91 5.79
C SER A 188 1.12 -14.19 4.29
N GLY A 189 2.25 -13.80 3.70
CA GLY A 189 2.50 -13.82 2.26
C GLY A 189 1.71 -12.80 1.44
N LYS A 190 0.73 -12.12 2.06
CA LYS A 190 -0.06 -11.06 1.40
C LYS A 190 0.74 -9.76 1.31
N GLN A 191 0.46 -8.95 0.29
CA GLN A 191 1.08 -7.63 0.08
C GLN A 191 2.62 -7.63 0.18
N ARG A 192 3.23 -8.76 -0.17
CA ARG A 192 4.67 -8.99 -0.06
C ARG A 192 5.53 -7.88 -0.68
N PRO A 193 5.25 -7.40 -1.91
CA PRO A 193 6.03 -6.32 -2.53
C PRO A 193 5.97 -5.02 -1.72
N PHE A 194 4.80 -4.68 -1.17
CA PHE A 194 4.63 -3.50 -0.33
C PHE A 194 5.41 -3.62 0.98
N VAL A 195 5.31 -4.76 1.69
CA VAL A 195 6.07 -5.01 2.92
C VAL A 195 7.58 -4.93 2.65
N ARG A 196 8.07 -5.52 1.55
CA ARG A 196 9.48 -5.42 1.14
C ARG A 196 9.91 -4.00 0.89
N THR A 197 9.07 -3.21 0.22
CA THR A 197 9.35 -1.79 0.00
C THR A 197 9.55 -1.05 1.33
N LEU A 198 8.70 -1.28 2.32
CA LEU A 198 8.82 -0.67 3.64
C LEU A 198 10.04 -1.15 4.41
N GLN A 199 10.33 -2.47 4.40
CA GLN A 199 11.53 -3.04 5.02
C GLN A 199 12.80 -2.41 4.43
N MET A 200 12.91 -2.41 3.09
CA MET A 200 14.07 -1.86 2.40
C MET A 200 14.24 -0.35 2.65
N ALA A 201 13.14 0.39 2.65
CA ALA A 201 13.18 1.83 2.96
C ALA A 201 13.65 2.10 4.40
N ALA A 202 13.20 1.29 5.36
CA ALA A 202 13.54 1.43 6.77
C ALA A 202 15.05 1.19 7.03
N VAL A 203 15.63 0.12 6.46
CA VAL A 203 17.04 -0.23 6.71
C VAL A 203 18.00 0.58 5.85
N ARG A 204 17.65 0.89 4.59
CA ARG A 204 18.54 1.63 3.68
C ARG A 204 18.88 3.04 4.16
N ASN A 205 18.00 3.66 4.93
CA ASN A 205 18.18 5.02 5.45
C ASN A 205 18.97 5.05 6.76
N ARG A 206 19.47 3.91 7.24
CA ARG A 206 20.34 3.79 8.41
C ARG A 206 21.76 3.44 7.97
N SER A 207 22.72 3.81 8.80
CA SER A 207 24.16 3.55 8.56
C SER A 207 24.81 2.84 9.75
N ASP A 208 24.03 2.00 10.45
CA ASP A 208 24.52 1.17 11.55
C ASP A 208 24.67 -0.30 11.11
N ASP A 209 25.55 -1.02 11.80
CA ASP A 209 25.88 -2.42 11.49
C ASP A 209 24.68 -3.36 11.56
N ALA A 210 23.74 -3.08 12.45
CA ALA A 210 22.53 -3.89 12.58
C ALA A 210 21.60 -3.71 11.37
N ALA A 211 21.48 -2.48 10.87
CA ALA A 211 20.72 -2.19 9.65
C ALA A 211 21.40 -2.82 8.42
N ASP A 212 22.73 -2.75 8.32
CA ASP A 212 23.49 -3.42 7.26
C ASP A 212 23.27 -4.94 7.27
N ALA A 213 23.35 -5.57 8.45
CA ALA A 213 23.10 -7.00 8.61
C ALA A 213 21.67 -7.40 8.21
N GLU A 214 20.68 -6.60 8.65
CA GLU A 214 19.29 -6.82 8.29
C GLU A 214 19.04 -6.63 6.79
N PHE A 215 19.69 -5.63 6.18
CA PHE A 215 19.58 -5.42 4.75
C PHE A 215 20.04 -6.64 3.95
N ILE A 216 21.17 -7.23 4.31
CA ILE A 216 21.65 -8.48 3.69
C ILE A 216 20.68 -9.64 3.93
N ARG A 217 20.11 -9.75 5.16
CA ARG A 217 19.11 -10.77 5.47
C ARG A 217 17.86 -10.65 4.56
N ILE A 218 17.37 -9.43 4.38
CA ILE A 218 16.22 -9.15 3.50
C ILE A 218 16.55 -9.53 2.05
N VAL A 219 17.71 -9.09 1.55
CA VAL A 219 18.16 -9.36 0.18
C VAL A 219 18.36 -10.86 -0.05
N ASN A 220 18.91 -11.60 0.92
CA ASN A 220 18.99 -13.06 0.86
C ASN A 220 17.60 -13.71 0.77
N SER A 221 16.64 -13.25 1.59
CA SER A 221 15.27 -13.75 1.53
C SER A 221 14.62 -13.48 0.16
N MET A 222 14.86 -12.30 -0.44
CA MET A 222 14.38 -11.99 -1.79
C MET A 222 14.98 -12.93 -2.84
N ARG A 223 16.31 -13.18 -2.77
CA ARG A 223 16.99 -14.15 -3.62
C ARG A 223 16.38 -15.55 -3.52
N GLN A 224 16.22 -16.06 -2.27
CA GLN A 224 15.68 -17.39 -2.01
C GLN A 224 14.24 -17.56 -2.53
N GLN A 225 13.46 -16.48 -2.54
CA GLN A 225 12.06 -16.48 -2.96
C GLN A 225 11.87 -15.99 -4.41
N ASN A 226 12.98 -15.75 -5.12
CA ASN A 226 12.97 -15.23 -6.49
C ASN A 226 12.17 -13.92 -6.62
N GLU A 227 12.22 -13.06 -5.59
CA GLU A 227 11.60 -11.74 -5.61
C GLU A 227 12.48 -10.75 -6.40
N PRO A 228 11.88 -9.82 -7.18
CA PRO A 228 12.66 -8.83 -7.92
C PRO A 228 13.35 -7.84 -6.97
N LEU A 229 14.60 -7.50 -7.27
CA LEU A 229 15.37 -6.48 -6.58
C LEU A 229 15.72 -5.35 -7.55
N ASP A 230 15.38 -4.11 -7.21
CA ASP A 230 15.71 -2.96 -8.03
C ASP A 230 17.22 -2.67 -8.03
N GLU A 231 17.70 -2.05 -9.11
CA GLU A 231 19.14 -1.77 -9.32
C GLU A 231 19.75 -0.89 -8.20
N ARG A 232 18.99 0.07 -7.67
CA ARG A 232 19.44 0.93 -6.58
C ARG A 232 19.66 0.13 -5.29
N SER A 233 18.73 -0.75 -4.97
CA SER A 233 18.84 -1.65 -3.81
C SER A 233 19.94 -2.68 -4.00
N ALA A 234 20.12 -3.22 -5.21
CA ALA A 234 21.21 -4.13 -5.53
C ALA A 234 22.59 -3.46 -5.32
N ARG A 235 22.79 -2.25 -5.83
CA ARG A 235 24.02 -1.46 -5.60
C ARG A 235 24.24 -1.17 -4.11
N ALA A 236 23.18 -0.81 -3.38
CA ALA A 236 23.31 -0.54 -1.94
C ALA A 236 23.71 -1.81 -1.16
N ALA A 237 23.09 -2.96 -1.46
CA ALA A 237 23.47 -4.24 -0.84
C ALA A 237 24.90 -4.66 -1.18
N HIS A 238 25.32 -4.51 -2.43
CA HIS A 238 26.69 -4.77 -2.83
C HIS A 238 27.69 -3.89 -2.05
N ALA A 239 27.39 -2.61 -1.87
CA ALA A 239 28.22 -1.71 -1.09
C ALA A 239 28.33 -2.11 0.40
N VAL A 240 27.30 -2.75 0.97
CA VAL A 240 27.37 -3.34 2.32
C VAL A 240 28.39 -4.48 2.36
N PHE A 241 28.34 -5.41 1.38
CA PHE A 241 29.33 -6.48 1.29
C PHE A 241 30.75 -5.95 1.09
N GLU A 242 30.93 -4.94 0.23
CA GLU A 242 32.23 -4.28 0.02
C GLU A 242 32.79 -3.70 1.32
N ARG A 243 31.97 -3.00 2.11
CA ARG A 243 32.39 -2.45 3.41
C ARG A 243 32.80 -3.51 4.42
N ARG A 244 32.17 -4.68 4.37
CA ARG A 244 32.40 -5.79 5.33
C ARG A 244 33.50 -6.74 4.93
N TYR A 245 33.60 -7.06 3.66
CA TYR A 245 34.42 -8.16 3.14
C TYR A 245 35.35 -7.77 2.01
N GLY A 246 35.30 -6.53 1.55
CA GLY A 246 36.11 -6.02 0.45
C GLY A 246 37.60 -5.83 0.84
N PRO A 247 38.39 -5.27 -0.08
CA PRO A 247 39.84 -5.11 0.10
C PRO A 247 40.25 -4.23 1.30
N ARG A 248 39.34 -3.38 1.74
CA ARG A 248 39.57 -2.47 2.89
C ARG A 248 38.31 -2.48 3.78
N PRO A 249 38.11 -3.54 4.56
CA PRO A 249 36.92 -3.63 5.43
C PRO A 249 36.91 -2.47 6.43
N ARG A 250 35.78 -1.80 6.57
CA ARG A 250 35.60 -0.63 7.44
C ARG A 250 34.77 -0.94 8.69
N VAL A 251 34.19 -2.13 8.76
CA VAL A 251 33.22 -2.49 9.79
C VAL A 251 33.72 -3.72 10.54
N PRO A 252 33.73 -3.70 11.89
CA PRO A 252 34.00 -4.90 12.68
C PRO A 252 32.99 -6.01 12.36
N ASP A 253 33.35 -7.25 12.68
CA ASP A 253 32.57 -8.47 12.46
C ASP A 253 31.26 -8.52 13.27
N ALA A 254 30.34 -7.57 13.10
CA ALA A 254 28.99 -7.76 13.59
C ALA A 254 28.38 -8.96 12.87
N ALA A 255 27.98 -9.96 13.61
CA ALA A 255 27.43 -11.18 13.06
C ALA A 255 26.18 -10.87 12.21
N ILE A 256 26.23 -11.24 10.94
CA ILE A 256 25.03 -11.33 10.12
C ILE A 256 24.39 -12.65 10.49
N ASP A 257 23.11 -12.64 10.84
CA ASP A 257 22.31 -13.85 11.14
C ASP A 257 21.98 -14.62 9.85
N LEU A 258 23.06 -15.02 9.15
CA LEU A 258 23.05 -15.86 7.95
C LEU A 258 24.31 -16.69 7.91
N SER A 259 24.20 -17.91 7.41
CA SER A 259 25.37 -18.74 7.12
C SER A 259 26.32 -18.06 6.13
N LEU A 260 27.62 -18.32 6.25
CA LEU A 260 28.60 -17.76 5.29
C LEU A 260 28.30 -18.24 3.86
N SER A 261 27.76 -19.46 3.68
CA SER A 261 27.33 -19.96 2.38
C SER A 261 26.16 -19.15 1.79
N ASP A 262 25.18 -18.76 2.62
CA ASP A 262 24.08 -17.89 2.18
C ASP A 262 24.57 -16.47 1.85
N GLN A 263 25.49 -15.95 2.64
CA GLN A 263 26.12 -14.66 2.35
C GLN A 263 26.87 -14.67 1.02
N LEU A 264 27.65 -15.73 0.75
CA LEU A 264 28.36 -15.90 -0.51
C LEU A 264 27.39 -16.03 -1.70
N ALA A 265 26.36 -16.87 -1.55
CA ALA A 265 25.34 -17.03 -2.58
C ALA A 265 24.59 -15.74 -2.90
N THR A 266 24.27 -14.96 -1.85
CA THR A 266 23.62 -13.63 -1.99
C THR A 266 24.54 -12.64 -2.70
N PHE A 267 25.81 -12.60 -2.32
CA PHE A 267 26.79 -11.73 -2.96
C PHE A 267 27.00 -12.08 -4.42
N THR A 268 27.16 -13.37 -4.76
CA THR A 268 27.33 -13.85 -6.14
C THR A 268 26.12 -13.49 -7.02
N TRP A 269 24.92 -13.62 -6.47
CA TRP A 269 23.69 -13.22 -7.16
C TRP A 269 23.66 -11.70 -7.42
N LEU A 270 24.02 -10.87 -6.43
CA LEU A 270 24.12 -9.41 -6.60
C LEU A 270 25.16 -9.01 -7.63
N ALA A 271 26.34 -9.63 -7.59
CA ALA A 271 27.46 -9.33 -8.51
C ALA A 271 27.12 -9.60 -9.99
N GLY A 272 26.17 -10.52 -10.24
CA GLY A 272 25.62 -10.80 -11.57
C GLY A 272 24.54 -9.82 -12.04
N MET A 273 24.07 -8.91 -11.20
CA MET A 273 22.98 -7.99 -11.55
C MET A 273 23.46 -6.82 -12.43
N PRO A 274 22.58 -6.30 -13.32
CA PRO A 274 22.85 -5.07 -14.06
C PRO A 274 23.20 -3.90 -13.09
N GLY A 275 24.19 -3.10 -13.48
CA GLY A 275 24.65 -1.95 -12.69
C GLY A 275 25.56 -2.28 -11.49
N VAL A 276 25.78 -3.56 -11.18
CA VAL A 276 26.71 -4.04 -10.13
C VAL A 276 27.91 -4.78 -10.74
N SER A 277 27.78 -5.36 -11.92
CA SER A 277 28.72 -6.29 -12.58
C SER A 277 30.09 -5.73 -13.01
N GLY A 278 30.37 -4.43 -12.80
CA GLY A 278 31.61 -3.78 -13.28
C GLY A 278 32.78 -3.71 -12.29
N ARG A 279 32.73 -4.41 -11.13
CA ARG A 279 33.71 -4.27 -10.03
C ARG A 279 34.47 -5.57 -9.76
N ALA A 280 35.14 -6.14 -10.76
CA ALA A 280 35.78 -7.45 -10.66
C ALA A 280 36.72 -7.60 -9.45
N GLU A 281 37.64 -6.66 -9.24
CA GLU A 281 38.60 -6.72 -8.11
C GLU A 281 37.90 -6.72 -6.73
N VAL A 282 36.83 -5.94 -6.58
CA VAL A 282 36.06 -5.91 -5.33
C VAL A 282 35.30 -7.21 -5.16
N ASN A 283 34.71 -7.71 -6.23
CA ASN A 283 33.96 -8.98 -6.21
C ASN A 283 34.88 -10.15 -5.82
N ASP A 284 36.07 -10.23 -6.42
CA ASP A 284 37.05 -11.28 -6.12
C ASP A 284 37.53 -11.21 -4.66
N ALA A 285 37.77 -10.01 -4.14
CA ALA A 285 38.17 -9.82 -2.74
C ALA A 285 37.07 -10.26 -1.74
N VAL A 286 35.82 -9.91 -2.01
CA VAL A 286 34.68 -10.32 -1.16
C VAL A 286 34.51 -11.83 -1.18
N VAL A 287 34.53 -12.45 -2.36
CA VAL A 287 34.43 -13.91 -2.53
C VAL A 287 35.58 -14.63 -1.81
N ALA A 288 36.83 -14.18 -2.00
CA ALA A 288 37.99 -14.75 -1.32
C ALA A 288 37.89 -14.66 0.20
N THR A 289 37.42 -13.50 0.73
CA THR A 289 37.24 -13.30 2.17
C THR A 289 36.18 -14.25 2.74
N LEU A 290 35.00 -14.36 2.10
CA LEU A 290 33.92 -15.25 2.54
C LEU A 290 34.36 -16.72 2.50
N ASN A 291 35.02 -17.15 1.42
CA ASN A 291 35.56 -18.51 1.31
C ASN A 291 36.60 -18.82 2.39
N SER A 292 37.53 -17.90 2.63
CA SER A 292 38.54 -18.08 3.71
C SER A 292 37.93 -18.24 5.09
N ARG A 293 36.80 -17.59 5.36
CA ARG A 293 36.08 -17.70 6.64
C ARG A 293 35.28 -18.99 6.76
N MET A 294 34.78 -19.57 5.66
CA MET A 294 34.09 -20.85 5.66
C MET A 294 34.99 -22.04 5.98
N HIS A 295 36.31 -21.89 5.75
CA HIS A 295 37.32 -22.94 5.96
C HIS A 295 38.10 -22.80 7.27
N ARG A 296 37.73 -21.84 8.14
CA ARG A 296 38.25 -21.68 9.49
C ARG A 296 37.30 -22.26 10.51
#